data_800d521fed026356a948f375475f835e
#
_entry.id   800d521fed026356a948f375475f835e
#
_cell.length_a   1.000
_cell.length_b   1.000
_cell.length_c   1.000
_cell.angle_alpha   90.00
_cell.angle_beta   90.00
_cell.angle_gamma   90.00
#
_symmetry.space_group_name_H-M   'P 1'
#
loop_
_entity.id
_entity.type
_entity.pdbx_description
1 polymer ?
#
loop_
_entity_poly.entity_id
_entity_poly.type
_entity_poly.pdbx_seq_one_letter_code
_entity_poly.pdbx_strand_id
1 'polypeptide(L)'
;NCPITANANQSDIDSDGIGDLCDDDMDNDTILNANDNCPKIKNTDQKDFDGDGLGDACDPNPVPNDTFSIKTSDETCKDSDNGIIELTIKGTFSDPFGIQISGGPSGFSFSPQNISGSTWSLKNLKSGNYWVCLTSTSFSTLKQCFNANINEPKDIAVSSIIDRDNKIASLDLDGGSNYNIKINGNL
;
A
#
# COMPACT_ATOMS: atom_id res chain seq x y z
N ASN A 1 -32.26 17.11 -24.03
CA ASN A 1 -32.37 15.66 -23.91
C ASN A 1 -33.40 15.17 -22.84
N CYS A 2 -33.88 16.06 -21.90
CA CYS A 2 -34.98 15.78 -20.98
C CYS A 2 -36.14 16.81 -21.19
N PRO A 3 -37.16 16.50 -21.98
CA PRO A 3 -38.16 17.48 -22.40
C PRO A 3 -38.99 18.14 -21.29
N ILE A 4 -39.19 17.44 -20.17
CA ILE A 4 -40.01 17.88 -19.04
C ILE A 4 -39.21 18.14 -17.76
N THR A 5 -37.90 17.95 -17.77
CA THR A 5 -37.03 18.13 -16.61
C THR A 5 -35.92 19.11 -16.96
N ALA A 6 -35.78 20.19 -16.21
CA ALA A 6 -34.73 21.18 -16.47
C ALA A 6 -33.35 20.60 -16.18
N ASN A 7 -32.48 20.52 -17.21
CA ASN A 7 -31.11 19.99 -17.14
C ASN A 7 -30.17 20.86 -17.98
N ALA A 8 -29.67 21.91 -17.39
CA ALA A 8 -28.85 22.90 -18.10
C ALA A 8 -27.55 22.35 -18.69
N ASN A 9 -26.99 21.29 -18.11
CA ASN A 9 -25.77 20.63 -18.57
C ASN A 9 -25.97 19.70 -19.78
N GLN A 10 -27.23 19.30 -20.06
CA GLN A 10 -27.59 18.40 -21.16
C GLN A 10 -26.72 17.11 -21.19
N SER A 11 -26.33 16.61 -20.00
CA SER A 11 -25.56 15.38 -19.86
C SER A 11 -26.31 14.17 -20.43
N ASP A 12 -25.59 13.29 -21.11
CA ASP A 12 -26.08 12.10 -21.80
C ASP A 12 -24.88 11.17 -21.97
N ILE A 13 -24.69 10.30 -20.98
CA ILE A 13 -23.44 9.50 -20.81
C ILE A 13 -23.31 8.47 -21.92
N ASP A 14 -24.41 7.80 -22.28
CA ASP A 14 -24.40 6.73 -23.29
C ASP A 14 -24.67 7.22 -24.70
N SER A 15 -25.11 8.50 -24.84
CA SER A 15 -25.39 9.17 -26.10
C SER A 15 -26.58 8.58 -26.88
N ASP A 16 -27.59 8.09 -26.18
CA ASP A 16 -28.81 7.53 -26.79
C ASP A 16 -29.87 8.59 -27.12
N GLY A 17 -29.69 9.84 -26.60
CA GLY A 17 -30.55 10.99 -26.82
C GLY A 17 -31.51 11.26 -25.66
N ILE A 18 -31.55 10.42 -24.65
CA ILE A 18 -32.21 10.64 -23.36
C ILE A 18 -31.16 11.23 -22.41
N GLY A 19 -31.44 12.28 -21.71
CA GLY A 19 -30.48 12.88 -20.79
C GLY A 19 -30.43 12.12 -19.46
N ASP A 20 -29.25 12.06 -18.83
CA ASP A 20 -29.01 11.34 -17.56
C ASP A 20 -30.05 11.58 -16.48
N LEU A 21 -30.65 12.79 -16.46
CA LEU A 21 -31.60 13.16 -15.42
C LEU A 21 -32.99 12.53 -15.61
N CYS A 22 -33.29 12.03 -16.77
CA CYS A 22 -34.56 11.41 -17.15
C CYS A 22 -34.39 10.03 -17.79
N ASP A 23 -33.20 9.49 -17.71
CA ASP A 23 -32.84 8.18 -18.20
C ASP A 23 -32.92 7.16 -17.06
N ASP A 24 -33.60 6.05 -17.30
CA ASP A 24 -33.73 4.94 -16.36
C ASP A 24 -32.54 3.98 -16.43
N ASP A 25 -31.66 4.07 -17.48
CA ASP A 25 -30.48 3.24 -17.74
C ASP A 25 -29.36 4.11 -18.34
N MET A 26 -28.76 4.98 -17.51
CA MET A 26 -27.86 6.07 -17.93
C MET A 26 -26.64 5.63 -18.72
N ASP A 27 -26.17 4.41 -18.57
CA ASP A 27 -25.00 3.92 -19.29
C ASP A 27 -25.34 2.86 -20.35
N ASN A 28 -26.65 2.48 -20.43
CA ASN A 28 -27.16 1.53 -21.43
C ASN A 28 -26.46 0.18 -21.39
N ASP A 29 -26.33 -0.36 -20.19
CA ASP A 29 -25.78 -1.70 -19.96
C ASP A 29 -26.86 -2.77 -19.76
N THR A 30 -28.14 -2.37 -19.81
CA THR A 30 -29.34 -3.18 -19.60
C THR A 30 -29.77 -3.38 -18.14
N ILE A 31 -29.08 -2.79 -17.21
CA ILE A 31 -29.44 -2.76 -15.79
C ILE A 31 -29.96 -1.36 -15.47
N LEU A 32 -31.20 -1.29 -14.99
CA LEU A 32 -31.78 0.02 -14.64
C LEU A 32 -31.02 0.65 -13.47
N ASN A 33 -30.84 1.98 -13.50
CA ASN A 33 -30.12 2.76 -12.46
C ASN A 33 -30.50 2.40 -11.01
N ALA A 34 -31.77 2.03 -10.78
CA ALA A 34 -32.27 1.68 -9.45
C ALA A 34 -31.72 0.34 -8.92
N ASN A 35 -31.20 -0.51 -9.80
CA ASN A 35 -30.67 -1.85 -9.49
C ASN A 35 -29.21 -1.99 -9.89
N ASP A 36 -28.62 -0.92 -10.43
CA ASP A 36 -27.26 -0.90 -10.92
C ASP A 36 -26.29 -0.41 -9.85
N ASN A 37 -25.27 -1.19 -9.60
CA ASN A 37 -24.22 -0.83 -8.65
C ASN A 37 -23.14 0.11 -9.23
N CYS A 38 -23.22 0.42 -10.55
CA CYS A 38 -22.39 1.42 -11.24
C CYS A 38 -23.17 2.23 -12.28
N PRO A 39 -24.22 3.01 -11.95
CA PRO A 39 -25.17 3.58 -12.91
C PRO A 39 -24.63 4.49 -14.01
N LYS A 40 -23.34 4.68 -14.11
CA LYS A 40 -22.66 5.55 -15.09
C LYS A 40 -21.51 4.84 -15.82
N ILE A 41 -21.27 3.57 -15.51
CA ILE A 41 -20.17 2.80 -16.08
C ILE A 41 -20.66 1.38 -16.35
N LYS A 42 -20.81 1.03 -17.61
CA LYS A 42 -21.30 -0.28 -18.05
C LYS A 42 -20.64 -1.44 -17.32
N ASN A 43 -21.45 -2.24 -16.61
CA ASN A 43 -21.00 -3.43 -15.90
C ASN A 43 -22.12 -4.47 -15.78
N THR A 44 -22.57 -5.00 -16.90
CA THR A 44 -23.68 -5.98 -16.98
C THR A 44 -23.52 -7.18 -16.06
N ASP A 45 -22.32 -7.50 -15.59
CA ASP A 45 -22.02 -8.60 -14.66
C ASP A 45 -22.26 -8.23 -13.18
N GLN A 46 -22.48 -6.93 -12.89
CA GLN A 46 -22.80 -6.38 -11.57
C GLN A 46 -21.89 -6.90 -10.45
N LYS A 47 -20.61 -7.16 -10.78
CA LYS A 47 -19.66 -7.63 -9.80
C LYS A 47 -19.39 -6.58 -8.74
N ASP A 48 -19.37 -7.06 -7.51
CA ASP A 48 -19.05 -6.31 -6.28
C ASP A 48 -18.30 -7.29 -5.38
N PHE A 49 -16.97 -7.25 -5.45
CA PHE A 49 -16.13 -8.27 -4.81
C PHE A 49 -16.04 -8.10 -3.30
N ASP A 50 -16.10 -6.87 -2.79
CA ASP A 50 -16.02 -6.60 -1.35
C ASP A 50 -17.39 -6.45 -0.66
N GLY A 51 -18.47 -6.36 -1.46
CA GLY A 51 -19.85 -6.36 -0.99
C GLY A 51 -20.28 -5.05 -0.35
N ASP A 52 -19.65 -3.92 -0.73
CA ASP A 52 -19.97 -2.61 -0.15
C ASP A 52 -21.12 -1.88 -0.85
N GLY A 53 -21.57 -2.41 -2.00
CA GLY A 53 -22.69 -1.88 -2.80
C GLY A 53 -22.24 -1.03 -3.98
N LEU A 54 -20.97 -0.77 -4.17
CA LEU A 54 -20.41 -0.22 -5.40
C LEU A 54 -19.85 -1.36 -6.26
N GLY A 55 -20.15 -1.33 -7.55
CA GLY A 55 -19.60 -2.35 -8.45
C GLY A 55 -18.11 -2.17 -8.70
N ASP A 56 -17.37 -3.27 -8.89
CA ASP A 56 -15.94 -3.29 -9.16
C ASP A 56 -15.51 -2.32 -10.27
N ALA A 57 -16.41 -2.06 -11.23
CA ALA A 57 -16.14 -1.19 -12.38
C ALA A 57 -16.04 0.29 -12.01
N CYS A 58 -16.73 0.73 -10.97
CA CYS A 58 -16.78 2.12 -10.53
C CYS A 58 -16.24 2.34 -9.12
N ASP A 59 -15.91 1.25 -8.40
CA ASP A 59 -15.37 1.33 -7.06
C ASP A 59 -13.88 1.68 -7.09
N PRO A 60 -13.44 2.76 -6.41
CA PRO A 60 -12.01 3.06 -6.28
C PRO A 60 -11.26 2.07 -5.39
N ASN A 61 -11.95 1.25 -4.61
CA ASN A 61 -11.36 0.26 -3.71
C ASN A 61 -12.09 -1.09 -3.77
N PRO A 62 -12.10 -1.78 -4.93
CA PRO A 62 -12.94 -2.93 -5.22
C PRO A 62 -12.48 -4.23 -4.52
N VAL A 63 -11.80 -4.11 -3.40
CA VAL A 63 -11.34 -5.24 -2.58
C VAL A 63 -11.50 -4.87 -1.10
N PRO A 64 -11.77 -5.87 -0.20
CA PRO A 64 -11.88 -5.60 1.23
C PRO A 64 -10.72 -4.79 1.79
N ASN A 65 -11.00 -3.83 2.66
CA ASN A 65 -10.02 -2.89 3.21
C ASN A 65 -8.80 -3.55 3.89
N ASP A 66 -8.91 -4.81 4.31
CA ASP A 66 -7.85 -5.58 4.93
C ASP A 66 -7.15 -6.57 3.97
N THR A 67 -7.45 -6.49 2.66
CA THR A 67 -6.84 -7.35 1.63
C THR A 67 -5.33 -7.19 1.59
N PHE A 68 -4.82 -5.97 1.71
CA PHE A 68 -3.39 -5.71 1.68
C PHE A 68 -2.90 -5.20 3.03
N SER A 69 -1.77 -5.71 3.46
CA SER A 69 -1.05 -5.18 4.63
C SER A 69 0.44 -5.08 4.35
N ILE A 70 1.03 -3.97 4.77
CA ILE A 70 2.47 -3.72 4.68
C ILE A 70 3.08 -3.78 6.07
N LYS A 71 4.20 -4.48 6.18
CA LYS A 71 5.06 -4.51 7.36
C LYS A 71 6.46 -4.12 6.96
N THR A 72 7.12 -3.31 7.78
CA THR A 72 8.53 -2.96 7.60
C THR A 72 9.38 -3.58 8.70
N SER A 73 10.64 -3.86 8.37
CA SER A 73 11.68 -4.13 9.35
C SER A 73 12.78 -3.11 9.15
N ASP A 74 13.14 -2.43 10.24
CA ASP A 74 14.19 -1.43 10.25
C ASP A 74 15.57 -2.05 10.02
N GLU A 75 16.56 -1.23 9.73
CA GLU A 75 17.95 -1.68 9.68
C GLU A 75 18.40 -2.17 11.06
N THR A 76 19.21 -3.22 11.08
CA THR A 76 19.71 -3.78 12.35
C THR A 76 20.89 -3.02 12.94
N CYS A 77 21.65 -2.35 12.09
CA CYS A 77 22.77 -1.48 12.45
C CYS A 77 22.77 -0.29 11.50
N LYS A 78 23.46 0.77 11.88
CA LYS A 78 23.67 1.93 11.01
C LYS A 78 24.39 1.51 9.72
N ASP A 79 23.95 2.05 8.59
CA ASP A 79 24.48 1.79 7.24
C ASP A 79 24.49 0.30 6.85
N SER A 80 23.65 -0.54 7.47
CA SER A 80 23.62 -1.98 7.17
C SER A 80 22.85 -2.31 5.89
N ASP A 81 22.02 -1.36 5.43
CA ASP A 81 21.21 -1.48 4.21
C ASP A 81 20.40 -2.79 4.17
N ASN A 82 19.91 -3.27 5.31
CA ASN A 82 19.22 -4.55 5.44
C ASN A 82 17.75 -4.43 5.84
N GLY A 83 17.17 -3.26 5.66
CA GLY A 83 15.75 -3.02 5.84
C GLY A 83 14.90 -3.89 4.92
N ILE A 84 13.67 -4.17 5.34
CA ILE A 84 12.74 -5.06 4.61
C ILE A 84 11.37 -4.40 4.55
N ILE A 85 10.73 -4.52 3.39
CA ILE A 85 9.29 -4.30 3.20
C ILE A 85 8.65 -5.65 2.91
N GLU A 86 7.65 -6.02 3.67
CA GLU A 86 6.83 -7.22 3.47
C GLU A 86 5.40 -6.82 3.14
N LEU A 87 4.85 -7.39 2.08
CA LEU A 87 3.45 -7.28 1.70
C LEU A 87 2.76 -8.60 1.97
N THR A 88 1.62 -8.55 2.62
CA THR A 88 0.70 -9.69 2.76
C THR A 88 -0.58 -9.39 2.00
N ILE A 89 -1.07 -10.36 1.23
CA ILE A 89 -2.30 -10.31 0.46
C ILE A 89 -3.24 -11.37 1.03
N LYS A 90 -4.40 -10.95 1.53
CA LYS A 90 -5.45 -11.86 2.00
C LYS A 90 -6.41 -12.19 0.87
N GLY A 91 -6.88 -13.43 0.85
CA GLY A 91 -7.79 -13.90 -0.19
C GLY A 91 -7.08 -14.65 -1.32
N THR A 92 -7.86 -15.14 -2.25
CA THR A 92 -7.40 -15.86 -3.43
C THR A 92 -7.81 -15.07 -4.68
N PHE A 93 -6.81 -14.67 -5.46
CA PHE A 93 -7.01 -13.92 -6.69
C PHE A 93 -6.47 -14.73 -7.86
N SER A 94 -7.20 -14.74 -8.98
CA SER A 94 -6.79 -15.45 -10.19
C SER A 94 -5.66 -14.73 -10.92
N ASP A 95 -5.67 -13.40 -10.85
CA ASP A 95 -4.73 -12.55 -11.57
C ASP A 95 -3.69 -11.94 -10.63
N PRO A 96 -2.47 -11.71 -11.13
CA PRO A 96 -1.43 -11.07 -10.34
C PRO A 96 -1.72 -9.59 -10.12
N PHE A 97 -1.24 -9.06 -9.00
CA PHE A 97 -1.22 -7.61 -8.75
C PHE A 97 0.06 -6.99 -9.29
N GLY A 98 -0.06 -5.82 -9.91
CA GLY A 98 1.08 -4.98 -10.23
C GLY A 98 1.58 -4.28 -8.97
N ILE A 99 2.89 -4.32 -8.71
CA ILE A 99 3.53 -3.58 -7.61
C ILE A 99 4.51 -2.56 -8.17
N GLN A 100 4.42 -1.35 -7.67
CA GLN A 100 5.31 -0.22 -7.93
C GLN A 100 5.82 0.33 -6.59
N ILE A 101 7.12 0.56 -6.49
CA ILE A 101 7.71 1.21 -5.32
C ILE A 101 8.44 2.46 -5.77
N SER A 102 8.21 3.56 -5.05
CA SER A 102 8.85 4.85 -5.26
C SER A 102 9.28 5.47 -3.93
N GLY A 103 10.01 6.59 -3.98
CA GLY A 103 10.59 7.18 -2.77
C GLY A 103 11.92 6.53 -2.42
N GLY A 104 12.20 6.36 -1.14
CA GLY A 104 13.48 5.87 -0.65
C GLY A 104 14.61 6.90 -0.76
N PRO A 105 15.83 6.54 -0.39
CA PRO A 105 16.99 7.41 -0.47
C PRO A 105 17.43 7.68 -1.91
N SER A 106 18.29 8.68 -2.09
CA SER A 106 18.87 9.01 -3.41
C SER A 106 19.53 7.79 -4.05
N GLY A 107 19.18 7.54 -5.32
CA GLY A 107 19.68 6.39 -6.08
C GLY A 107 18.83 5.12 -5.97
N PHE A 108 17.76 5.11 -5.16
CA PHE A 108 16.81 4.00 -5.16
C PHE A 108 16.08 3.91 -6.49
N SER A 109 15.97 2.72 -7.02
CA SER A 109 15.16 2.42 -8.21
C SER A 109 14.48 1.07 -8.06
N PHE A 110 13.23 0.99 -8.50
CA PHE A 110 12.45 -0.25 -8.51
C PHE A 110 11.79 -0.43 -9.88
N SER A 111 11.99 -1.59 -10.47
CA SER A 111 11.29 -1.94 -11.70
C SER A 111 9.92 -2.51 -11.36
N PRO A 112 8.81 -1.96 -11.90
CA PRO A 112 7.47 -2.51 -11.68
C PRO A 112 7.42 -3.98 -12.08
N GLN A 113 6.74 -4.79 -11.27
CA GLN A 113 6.58 -6.20 -11.52
C GLN A 113 5.19 -6.68 -11.10
N ASN A 114 4.80 -7.84 -11.62
CA ASN A 114 3.59 -8.52 -11.19
C ASN A 114 3.93 -9.50 -10.08
N ILE A 115 3.08 -9.52 -9.06
CA ILE A 115 3.20 -10.40 -7.91
C ILE A 115 1.96 -11.30 -7.80
N SER A 116 2.17 -12.54 -7.41
CA SER A 116 1.12 -13.50 -7.14
C SER A 116 1.40 -14.24 -5.83
N GLY A 117 0.35 -14.79 -5.23
CA GLY A 117 0.44 -15.45 -3.93
C GLY A 117 0.13 -14.52 -2.76
N SER A 118 0.19 -15.05 -1.55
CA SER A 118 -0.26 -14.37 -0.33
C SER A 118 0.80 -13.49 0.32
N THR A 119 2.05 -13.55 -0.11
CA THR A 119 3.16 -12.78 0.48
C THR A 119 4.19 -12.38 -0.57
N TRP A 120 4.77 -11.22 -0.39
CA TRP A 120 5.89 -10.74 -1.18
C TRP A 120 6.82 -9.90 -0.29
N SER A 121 8.10 -9.84 -0.61
CA SER A 121 9.05 -9.03 0.17
C SER A 121 10.14 -8.41 -0.69
N LEU A 122 10.55 -7.20 -0.32
CA LEU A 122 11.73 -6.52 -0.84
C LEU A 122 12.72 -6.32 0.32
N LYS A 123 13.94 -6.75 0.10
CA LYS A 123 15.03 -6.78 1.10
C LYS A 123 16.17 -5.87 0.67
N ASN A 124 17.15 -5.71 1.57
CA ASN A 124 18.35 -4.90 1.37
C ASN A 124 18.02 -3.44 1.06
N LEU A 125 17.08 -2.91 1.82
CA LEU A 125 16.66 -1.52 1.71
C LEU A 125 17.40 -0.66 2.72
N LYS A 126 17.79 0.53 2.26
CA LYS A 126 18.29 1.61 3.11
C LYS A 126 17.17 2.23 3.93
N SER A 127 17.52 2.90 5.00
CA SER A 127 16.58 3.75 5.73
C SER A 127 15.97 4.81 4.82
N GLY A 128 14.69 5.08 5.02
CA GLY A 128 13.94 6.04 4.21
C GLY A 128 12.44 5.79 4.15
N ASN A 129 11.74 6.69 3.49
CA ASN A 129 10.30 6.58 3.25
C ASN A 129 10.04 6.06 1.84
N TYR A 130 9.30 4.98 1.75
CA TYR A 130 8.93 4.32 0.51
C TYR A 130 7.41 4.37 0.33
N TRP A 131 6.96 4.51 -0.92
CA TRP A 131 5.57 4.37 -1.31
C TRP A 131 5.41 3.07 -2.08
N VAL A 132 4.61 2.16 -1.57
CA VAL A 132 4.27 0.88 -2.21
C VAL A 132 2.87 1.00 -2.78
N CYS A 133 2.74 1.00 -4.09
CA CYS A 133 1.46 1.11 -4.78
C CYS A 133 1.12 -0.21 -5.48
N LEU A 134 -0.12 -0.64 -5.30
CA LEU A 134 -0.67 -1.85 -5.90
C LEU A 134 -1.72 -1.48 -6.94
N THR A 135 -1.72 -2.22 -8.04
CA THR A 135 -2.69 -2.12 -9.13
C THR A 135 -3.14 -3.51 -9.54
N SER A 136 -4.26 -3.62 -10.22
CA SER A 136 -4.75 -4.89 -10.76
C SER A 136 -5.22 -4.73 -12.20
N THR A 137 -5.15 -5.81 -12.98
CA THR A 137 -5.76 -5.89 -14.31
C THR A 137 -7.21 -6.32 -14.24
N SER A 138 -7.58 -7.11 -13.23
CA SER A 138 -8.96 -7.57 -12.99
C SER A 138 -9.83 -6.48 -12.38
N PHE A 139 -9.23 -5.63 -11.53
CA PHE A 139 -9.88 -4.48 -10.92
C PHE A 139 -9.24 -3.20 -11.47
N SER A 140 -9.78 -2.70 -12.57
CA SER A 140 -9.16 -1.59 -13.32
C SER A 140 -9.07 -0.28 -12.54
N THR A 141 -9.90 -0.10 -11.53
CA THR A 141 -9.94 1.05 -10.63
C THR A 141 -8.97 0.91 -9.45
N LEU A 142 -8.51 -0.31 -9.14
CA LEU A 142 -7.66 -0.56 -7.98
C LEU A 142 -6.32 0.17 -8.11
N LYS A 143 -6.09 1.12 -7.23
CA LYS A 143 -4.80 1.76 -6.99
C LYS A 143 -4.65 2.08 -5.53
N GLN A 144 -4.14 1.15 -4.75
CA GLN A 144 -3.86 1.37 -3.32
C GLN A 144 -2.37 1.62 -3.09
N CYS A 145 -2.06 2.67 -2.33
CA CYS A 145 -0.68 3.05 -2.00
C CYS A 145 -0.50 3.11 -0.48
N PHE A 146 0.61 2.53 -0.02
CA PHE A 146 0.99 2.46 1.39
C PHE A 146 2.32 3.18 1.61
N ASN A 147 2.42 3.87 2.73
CA ASN A 147 3.70 4.39 3.20
C ASN A 147 4.42 3.29 3.98
N ALA A 148 5.68 3.05 3.64
CA ALA A 148 6.56 2.11 4.29
C ALA A 148 7.82 2.84 4.74
N ASN A 149 7.97 3.05 6.06
CA ASN A 149 9.12 3.71 6.63
C ASN A 149 10.11 2.67 7.18
N ILE A 150 11.37 2.81 6.81
CA ILE A 150 12.49 2.03 7.34
C ILE A 150 13.40 3.00 8.09
N ASN A 151 13.59 2.73 9.36
CA ASN A 151 14.45 3.53 10.21
C ASN A 151 15.86 2.94 10.27
N GLU A 152 16.82 3.81 10.55
CA GLU A 152 18.20 3.45 10.83
C GLU A 152 18.45 3.61 12.33
N PRO A 153 19.08 2.63 13.00
CA PRO A 153 19.52 2.81 14.38
C PRO A 153 20.57 3.91 14.49
N LYS A 154 20.60 4.56 15.63
CA LYS A 154 21.68 5.50 15.95
C LYS A 154 23.02 4.77 16.01
N ASP A 155 24.10 5.51 15.77
CA ASP A 155 25.46 5.02 16.04
C ASP A 155 25.56 4.52 17.48
N ILE A 156 26.27 3.41 17.64
CA ILE A 156 26.59 2.93 18.98
C ILE A 156 27.61 3.89 19.60
N ALA A 157 27.17 4.59 20.62
CA ALA A 157 28.06 5.39 21.46
C ALA A 157 28.43 4.58 22.71
N VAL A 158 29.71 4.53 23.00
CA VAL A 158 30.23 3.87 24.21
C VAL A 158 31.02 4.90 25.01
N SER A 159 30.56 5.18 26.22
CA SER A 159 31.37 5.90 27.21
C SER A 159 31.73 5.00 28.37
N SER A 160 32.92 5.18 28.93
CA SER A 160 33.38 4.41 30.06
C SER A 160 33.90 5.32 31.17
N ILE A 161 33.49 4.99 32.38
CA ILE A 161 34.00 5.66 33.61
C ILE A 161 34.68 4.57 34.45
N ILE A 162 35.93 4.81 34.81
CA ILE A 162 36.71 3.94 35.70
C ILE A 162 36.88 4.65 37.05
N ASP A 163 36.21 4.14 38.05
CA ASP A 163 36.42 4.51 39.45
C ASP A 163 37.48 3.61 40.05
N ARG A 164 38.70 4.14 40.20
CA ARG A 164 39.86 3.37 40.70
C ARG A 164 39.78 3.12 42.18
N ASP A 165 39.12 4.00 42.93
CA ASP A 165 39.04 3.89 44.37
C ASP A 165 38.08 2.79 44.80
N ASN A 166 36.98 2.65 44.08
CA ASN A 166 35.97 1.58 44.30
C ASN A 166 36.18 0.36 43.40
N LYS A 167 37.17 0.37 42.51
CA LYS A 167 37.44 -0.70 41.52
C LYS A 167 36.24 -1.01 40.62
N ILE A 168 35.50 0.01 40.24
CA ILE A 168 34.32 -0.10 39.42
C ILE A 168 34.62 0.45 38.01
N ALA A 169 34.24 -0.29 36.98
CA ALA A 169 34.17 0.18 35.59
C ALA A 169 32.71 0.23 35.18
N SER A 170 32.23 1.39 34.82
CA SER A 170 30.88 1.60 34.27
C SER A 170 30.97 1.84 32.77
N LEU A 171 30.15 1.14 32.02
CA LEU A 171 29.97 1.36 30.58
C LEU A 171 28.58 1.91 30.34
N ASP A 172 28.51 3.04 29.67
CA ASP A 172 27.28 3.62 29.18
C ASP A 172 27.20 3.36 27.68
N LEU A 173 26.12 2.70 27.24
CA LEU A 173 25.91 2.27 25.87
C LEU A 173 24.64 2.89 25.33
N ASP A 174 24.72 3.63 24.24
CA ASP A 174 23.59 4.24 23.54
C ASP A 174 23.60 3.82 22.06
N GLY A 175 22.43 3.86 21.42
CA GLY A 175 22.27 3.69 19.97
C GLY A 175 21.95 2.29 19.49
N GLY A 176 21.85 1.26 20.34
CA GLY A 176 21.48 -0.10 19.95
C GLY A 176 20.36 -0.68 20.80
N SER A 177 19.69 -1.74 20.32
CA SER A 177 18.68 -2.47 21.09
C SER A 177 19.23 -3.67 21.87
N ASN A 178 20.38 -4.22 21.43
CA ASN A 178 21.05 -5.37 22.06
C ASN A 178 22.57 -5.21 21.95
N TYR A 179 23.29 -5.50 23.02
CA TYR A 179 24.73 -5.41 23.10
C TYR A 179 25.35 -6.73 23.56
N ASN A 180 26.41 -7.14 22.91
CA ASN A 180 27.28 -8.22 23.37
C ASN A 180 28.58 -7.65 23.87
N ILE A 181 28.82 -7.70 25.20
CA ILE A 181 30.04 -7.22 25.82
C ILE A 181 30.94 -8.43 26.12
N LYS A 182 32.15 -8.39 25.56
CA LYS A 182 33.21 -9.37 25.92
C LYS A 182 34.28 -8.66 26.71
N ILE A 183 34.50 -9.13 27.93
CA ILE A 183 35.60 -8.65 28.78
C ILE A 183 36.74 -9.66 28.66
N ASN A 184 37.83 -9.27 28.01
CA ASN A 184 39.02 -10.08 27.88
C ASN A 184 40.05 -9.60 28.93
N GLY A 185 40.29 -10.43 29.91
CA GLY A 185 41.29 -10.20 30.94
C GLY A 185 41.01 -10.99 32.21
N ASN A 186 42.03 -11.52 32.82
CA ASN A 186 41.91 -11.96 34.21
C ASN A 186 41.80 -10.75 35.11
N LEU A 187 40.75 -10.70 35.91
CA LEU A 187 40.70 -9.81 37.06
C LEU A 187 41.63 -10.38 38.13
#